data_6bb3235cdf89ac6b1e989542ee01c67c
#
_entry.id   6bb3235cdf89ac6b1e989542ee01c67c
#
_cell.length_a   1.000
_cell.length_b   1.000
_cell.length_c   1.000
_cell.angle_alpha   90.00
_cell.angle_beta   90.00
_cell.angle_gamma   90.00
#
_symmetry.space_group_name_H-M   'P 1'
#
loop_
_entity.id
_entity.type
_entity.pdbx_description
1 polymer ?
#
loop_
_entity_poly.entity_id
_entity_poly.type
_entity_poly.pdbx_seq_one_letter_code
_entity_poly.pdbx_strand_id
1 'polypeptide(L)'
;MSIIEDAIHAFVYKQNDQTVIGVFEAIRMEMNENKSFYIPVQYLNEDHTEFSLGKIQDGKGQEMVVVFSNEEDCKKMESDMIVENIRTFLERIMSMDDIAGILINPIGEGFVLGKKYIQMIFDANEKLKG
;
A
#
# COMPACT_ATOMS: atom_id res chain seq x y z
N MET A 1 -14.11 3.43 -8.75
CA MET A 1 -13.36 3.33 -7.47
C MET A 1 -12.88 1.91 -7.27
N SER A 2 -11.73 1.74 -6.63
CA SER A 2 -11.24 0.40 -6.34
C SER A 2 -11.93 -0.16 -5.10
N ILE A 3 -11.93 -1.49 -4.98
CA ILE A 3 -12.49 -2.13 -3.79
C ILE A 3 -11.67 -1.79 -2.54
N ILE A 4 -10.38 -1.48 -2.70
CA ILE A 4 -9.54 -1.03 -1.58
C ILE A 4 -10.05 0.31 -1.05
N GLU A 5 -10.36 1.26 -1.93
CA GLU A 5 -10.89 2.57 -1.52
C GLU A 5 -12.21 2.42 -0.77
N ASP A 6 -13.11 1.60 -1.28
CA ASP A 6 -14.40 1.36 -0.65
C ASP A 6 -14.24 0.72 0.73
N ALA A 7 -13.32 -0.23 0.87
CA ALA A 7 -13.05 -0.88 2.14
C ALA A 7 -12.43 0.07 3.16
N ILE A 8 -11.52 0.94 2.74
CA ILE A 8 -10.93 1.96 3.61
C ILE A 8 -12.01 2.94 4.07
N HIS A 9 -12.88 3.38 3.16
CA HIS A 9 -13.98 4.27 3.50
C HIS A 9 -14.89 3.64 4.55
N ALA A 10 -15.24 2.37 4.39
CA ALA A 10 -16.05 1.64 5.37
C ALA A 10 -15.36 1.56 6.73
N PHE A 11 -14.04 1.34 6.74
CA PHE A 11 -13.27 1.30 7.99
C PHE A 11 -13.24 2.66 8.69
N VAL A 12 -13.03 3.73 7.94
CA VAL A 12 -13.01 5.08 8.52
C VAL A 12 -14.38 5.45 9.09
N TYR A 13 -15.45 5.07 8.39
CA TYR A 13 -16.81 5.34 8.85
C TYR A 13 -17.15 4.58 10.14
N LYS A 14 -16.73 3.33 10.25
CA LYS A 14 -17.00 2.51 11.43
C LYS A 14 -15.83 1.55 11.68
N GLN A 15 -14.95 1.93 12.59
CA GLN A 15 -13.74 1.18 12.90
C GLN A 15 -14.07 0.00 13.82
N ASN A 16 -13.96 -1.22 13.27
CA ASN A 16 -14.14 -2.46 14.03
C ASN A 16 -13.39 -3.59 13.32
N ASP A 17 -13.39 -4.78 13.92
CA ASP A 17 -12.67 -5.93 13.37
C ASP A 17 -13.17 -6.32 11.98
N GLN A 18 -14.46 -6.21 11.73
CA GLN A 18 -15.03 -6.58 10.43
C GLN A 18 -14.56 -5.63 9.33
N THR A 19 -14.53 -4.33 9.61
CA THR A 19 -14.14 -3.35 8.59
C THR A 19 -12.64 -3.37 8.33
N VAL A 20 -11.81 -3.64 9.35
CA VAL A 20 -10.36 -3.76 9.11
C VAL A 20 -10.06 -5.04 8.32
N ILE A 21 -10.73 -6.14 8.61
CA ILE A 21 -10.61 -7.37 7.83
C ILE A 21 -11.07 -7.12 6.38
N GLY A 22 -12.10 -6.31 6.20
CA GLY A 22 -12.57 -5.92 4.87
C GLY A 22 -11.48 -5.25 4.04
N VAL A 23 -10.64 -4.40 4.66
CA VAL A 23 -9.51 -3.79 3.97
C VAL A 23 -8.48 -4.86 3.56
N PHE A 24 -8.15 -5.79 4.47
CA PHE A 24 -7.20 -6.86 4.17
C PHE A 24 -7.70 -7.74 3.03
N GLU A 25 -8.98 -8.08 3.03
CA GLU A 25 -9.56 -8.90 1.95
C GLU A 25 -9.57 -8.17 0.61
N ALA A 26 -9.87 -6.86 0.61
CA ALA A 26 -9.83 -6.07 -0.62
C ALA A 26 -8.42 -6.06 -1.22
N ILE A 27 -7.40 -5.89 -0.38
CA ILE A 27 -5.99 -5.93 -0.83
C ILE A 27 -5.66 -7.32 -1.39
N ARG A 28 -6.07 -8.38 -0.69
CA ARG A 28 -5.83 -9.76 -1.13
C ARG A 28 -6.50 -10.04 -2.48
N MET A 29 -7.74 -9.59 -2.66
CA MET A 29 -8.47 -9.80 -3.92
C MET A 29 -7.78 -9.10 -5.07
N GLU A 30 -7.40 -7.84 -4.90
CA GLU A 30 -6.71 -7.11 -5.97
C GLU A 30 -5.32 -7.69 -6.24
N MET A 31 -4.62 -8.16 -5.21
CA MET A 31 -3.36 -8.85 -5.36
C MET A 31 -3.51 -10.11 -6.25
N ASN A 32 -4.57 -10.90 -6.01
CA ASN A 32 -4.83 -12.11 -6.78
C ASN A 32 -5.31 -11.83 -8.20
N GLU A 33 -5.84 -10.65 -8.45
CA GLU A 33 -6.22 -10.21 -9.80
C GLU A 33 -5.05 -9.55 -10.54
N ASN A 34 -3.85 -9.59 -9.97
CA ASN A 34 -2.63 -8.99 -10.54
C ASN A 34 -2.73 -7.49 -10.76
N LYS A 35 -3.47 -6.80 -9.90
CA LYS A 35 -3.56 -5.35 -9.94
C LYS A 35 -2.32 -4.71 -9.32
N SER A 36 -2.17 -3.41 -9.52
CA SER A 36 -0.96 -2.68 -9.15
C SER A 36 -1.26 -1.54 -8.20
N PHE A 37 -0.24 -1.16 -7.44
CA PHE A 37 -0.21 0.11 -6.73
C PHE A 37 0.49 1.16 -7.59
N TYR A 38 0.15 2.41 -7.35
CA TYR A 38 0.77 3.59 -7.95
C TYR A 38 1.59 4.26 -6.86
N ILE A 39 2.89 4.41 -7.10
CA ILE A 39 3.85 4.73 -6.05
C ILE A 39 4.61 6.00 -6.42
N PRO A 40 4.48 7.08 -5.63
CA PRO A 40 5.26 8.28 -5.90
C PRO A 40 6.73 8.02 -5.62
N VAL A 41 7.60 8.47 -6.51
CA VAL A 41 9.04 8.27 -6.40
C VAL A 41 9.77 9.55 -6.77
N GLN A 42 11.04 9.61 -6.38
CA GLN A 42 11.95 10.64 -6.85
C GLN A 42 13.12 9.95 -7.54
N TYR A 43 13.32 10.22 -8.82
CA TYR A 43 14.47 9.68 -9.54
C TYR A 43 15.74 10.35 -9.07
N LEU A 44 16.78 9.54 -8.85
CA LEU A 44 18.06 10.00 -8.32
C LEU A 44 19.09 10.28 -9.43
N ASN A 45 18.78 9.89 -10.67
CA ASN A 45 19.66 10.13 -11.82
C ASN A 45 18.84 10.45 -13.07
N GLU A 46 19.51 11.00 -14.08
CA GLU A 46 18.86 11.40 -15.32
C GLU A 46 18.35 10.22 -16.16
N ASP A 47 18.95 9.07 -15.98
CA ASP A 47 18.59 7.85 -16.73
C ASP A 47 17.34 7.16 -16.19
N HIS A 48 16.79 7.62 -15.07
CA HIS A 48 15.65 7.03 -14.38
C HIS A 48 15.88 5.54 -14.00
N THR A 49 17.14 5.18 -13.74
CA THR A 49 17.50 3.82 -13.32
C THR A 49 17.53 3.65 -11.81
N GLU A 50 17.65 4.75 -11.07
CA GLU A 50 17.63 4.76 -9.61
C GLU A 50 16.58 5.72 -9.11
N PHE A 51 15.83 5.30 -8.09
CA PHE A 51 14.81 6.15 -7.48
C PHE A 51 14.69 5.87 -5.99
N SER A 52 14.17 6.85 -5.26
CA SER A 52 13.76 6.64 -3.88
C SER A 52 12.23 6.67 -3.80
N LEU A 53 11.68 5.82 -2.92
CA LEU A 53 10.25 5.75 -2.69
C LEU A 53 9.79 6.93 -1.83
N GLY A 54 8.58 7.41 -2.07
CA GLY A 54 7.97 8.42 -1.22
C GLY A 54 7.75 7.85 0.18
N LYS A 55 8.30 8.51 1.20
CA LYS A 55 8.24 8.04 2.57
C LYS A 55 7.72 9.13 3.50
N ILE A 56 7.02 8.70 4.55
CA ILE A 56 6.67 9.56 5.66
C ILE A 56 7.06 8.86 6.96
N GLN A 57 7.21 9.63 8.03
CA GLN A 57 7.40 9.07 9.36
C GLN A 57 6.06 9.07 10.10
N ASP A 58 5.80 7.98 10.82
CA ASP A 58 4.65 7.94 11.73
C ASP A 58 4.96 8.70 13.03
N GLY A 59 4.01 8.73 13.97
CA GLY A 59 4.18 9.42 15.24
C GLY A 59 5.26 8.83 16.15
N LYS A 60 5.81 7.68 15.80
CA LYS A 60 6.88 7.00 16.53
C LYS A 60 8.23 7.10 15.83
N GLY A 61 8.30 7.86 14.75
CA GLY A 61 9.52 8.01 13.98
C GLY A 61 9.82 6.87 13.02
N GLN A 62 8.90 5.92 12.86
CA GLN A 62 9.06 4.81 11.92
C GLN A 62 8.71 5.26 10.50
N GLU A 63 9.48 4.79 9.52
CA GLU A 63 9.25 5.16 8.13
C GLU A 63 8.23 4.24 7.46
N MET A 64 7.30 4.86 6.73
CA MET A 64 6.26 4.20 5.96
C MET A 64 6.39 4.63 4.51
N VAL A 65 6.22 3.70 3.58
CA VAL A 65 6.21 4.01 2.15
C VAL A 65 4.80 4.41 1.73
N VAL A 66 4.67 5.50 0.99
CA VAL A 66 3.39 6.00 0.50
C VAL A 66 3.01 5.28 -0.80
N VAL A 67 1.77 4.80 -0.88
CA VAL A 67 1.24 4.17 -2.10
C VAL A 67 -0.20 4.63 -2.35
N PHE A 68 -0.65 4.47 -3.58
CA PHE A 68 -2.03 4.79 -3.98
C PHE A 68 -2.65 3.61 -4.70
N SER A 69 -3.95 3.40 -4.47
CA SER A 69 -4.72 2.38 -5.16
C SER A 69 -5.25 2.85 -6.51
N ASN A 70 -5.13 4.15 -6.84
CA ASN A 70 -5.51 4.69 -8.13
C ASN A 70 -4.50 5.71 -8.63
N GLU A 71 -4.43 5.84 -9.95
CA GLU A 71 -3.46 6.72 -10.61
C GLU A 71 -3.75 8.20 -10.37
N GLU A 72 -5.02 8.59 -10.40
CA GLU A 72 -5.41 10.00 -10.28
C GLU A 72 -4.92 10.63 -8.99
N ASP A 73 -5.09 9.94 -7.87
CA ASP A 73 -4.66 10.47 -6.58
C ASP A 73 -3.14 10.51 -6.48
N CYS A 74 -2.44 9.52 -7.05
CA CYS A 74 -0.99 9.54 -7.07
C CYS A 74 -0.46 10.75 -7.86
N LYS A 75 -1.09 11.09 -8.96
CA LYS A 75 -0.71 12.26 -9.77
C LYS A 75 -0.83 13.58 -8.99
N LYS A 76 -1.71 13.64 -8.01
CA LYS A 76 -1.85 14.84 -7.17
C LYS A 76 -0.63 15.14 -6.32
N MET A 77 0.26 14.16 -6.15
CA MET A 77 1.52 14.35 -5.42
C MET A 77 2.54 15.20 -6.20
N GLU A 78 2.30 15.41 -7.50
CA GLU A 78 3.19 16.18 -8.37
C GLU A 78 4.63 15.65 -8.39
N SER A 79 4.77 14.34 -8.21
CA SER A 79 6.06 13.64 -8.25
C SER A 79 6.07 12.66 -9.41
N ASP A 80 7.23 12.08 -9.69
CA ASP A 80 7.30 10.93 -10.58
C ASP A 80 6.56 9.76 -9.93
N MET A 81 6.17 8.78 -10.74
CA MET A 81 5.36 7.67 -10.29
C MET A 81 5.83 6.38 -10.97
N ILE A 82 5.89 5.31 -10.20
CA ILE A 82 6.03 3.97 -10.76
C ILE A 82 4.77 3.18 -10.49
N VAL A 83 4.53 2.17 -11.32
CA VAL A 83 3.39 1.25 -11.18
C VAL A 83 3.97 -0.13 -10.92
N GLU A 84 3.57 -0.75 -9.83
CA GLU A 84 4.11 -2.05 -9.46
C GLU A 84 3.00 -2.97 -8.98
N ASN A 85 3.07 -4.25 -9.40
CA ASN A 85 2.15 -5.28 -8.97
C ASN A 85 2.08 -5.32 -7.43
N ILE A 86 0.86 -5.41 -6.89
CA ILE A 86 0.64 -5.35 -5.44
C ILE A 86 1.44 -6.44 -4.71
N ARG A 87 1.38 -7.69 -5.18
CA ARG A 87 2.11 -8.78 -4.54
C ARG A 87 3.61 -8.53 -4.51
N THR A 88 4.18 -8.18 -5.65
CA THR A 88 5.62 -7.91 -5.77
C THR A 88 6.04 -6.76 -4.87
N PHE A 89 5.23 -5.70 -4.83
CA PHE A 89 5.52 -4.54 -3.99
C PHE A 89 5.48 -4.89 -2.50
N LEU A 90 4.46 -5.62 -2.06
CA LEU A 90 4.34 -6.01 -0.65
C LEU A 90 5.48 -6.95 -0.24
N GLU A 91 5.90 -7.85 -1.13
CA GLU A 91 7.07 -8.71 -0.86
C GLU A 91 8.34 -7.87 -0.69
N ARG A 92 8.50 -6.83 -1.52
CA ARG A 92 9.63 -5.91 -1.40
C ARG A 92 9.61 -5.18 -0.06
N ILE A 93 8.45 -4.67 0.36
CA ILE A 93 8.31 -3.99 1.64
C ILE A 93 8.69 -4.90 2.80
N MET A 94 8.27 -6.17 2.75
CA MET A 94 8.61 -7.13 3.80
C MET A 94 10.11 -7.37 3.91
N SER A 95 10.86 -7.19 2.83
CA SER A 95 12.32 -7.37 2.82
C SER A 95 13.11 -6.14 3.25
N MET A 96 12.46 -5.00 3.43
CA MET A 96 13.12 -3.73 3.77
C MET A 96 13.11 -3.52 5.29
N ASP A 97 14.26 -3.74 5.94
CA ASP A 97 14.34 -3.69 7.40
C ASP A 97 14.07 -2.31 8.00
N ASP A 98 14.34 -1.25 7.24
CA ASP A 98 14.17 0.13 7.70
C ASP A 98 12.77 0.69 7.49
N ILE A 99 11.87 -0.08 6.89
CA ILE A 99 10.49 0.33 6.59
C ILE A 99 9.54 -0.45 7.50
N ALA A 100 8.63 0.25 8.16
CA ALA A 100 7.66 -0.36 9.08
C ALA A 100 6.39 -0.84 8.38
N GLY A 101 6.11 -0.33 7.19
CA GLY A 101 4.91 -0.69 6.43
C GLY A 101 4.61 0.33 5.36
N ILE A 102 3.34 0.41 4.97
CA ILE A 102 2.89 1.34 3.94
C ILE A 102 1.74 2.20 4.43
N LEU A 103 1.63 3.39 3.84
CA LEU A 103 0.46 4.26 4.01
C LEU A 103 -0.27 4.29 2.66
N ILE A 104 -1.49 3.78 2.64
CA ILE A 104 -2.30 3.70 1.43
C ILE A 104 -3.20 4.92 1.35
N ASN A 105 -3.20 5.60 0.19
CA ASN A 105 -4.09 6.71 -0.11
C ASN A 105 -4.04 7.85 0.91
N PRO A 106 -2.86 8.48 1.12
CA PRO A 106 -2.72 9.53 2.13
C PRO A 106 -3.52 10.80 1.82
N ILE A 107 -3.94 10.98 0.55
CA ILE A 107 -4.82 12.08 0.18
C ILE A 107 -6.25 11.58 0.40
N GLY A 108 -6.93 12.14 1.41
CA GLY A 108 -8.26 11.70 1.80
C GLY A 108 -8.23 10.80 3.02
N GLU A 109 -8.76 9.57 2.89
CA GLU A 109 -8.95 8.65 4.02
C GLU A 109 -7.83 7.63 4.15
N GLY A 110 -6.59 8.04 4.39
CA GLY A 110 -5.43 7.16 4.43
C GLY A 110 -5.59 5.95 5.36
N PHE A 111 -4.87 4.86 5.03
CA PHE A 111 -4.87 3.64 5.83
C PHE A 111 -3.43 3.16 6.03
N VAL A 112 -3.04 2.95 7.28
CA VAL A 112 -1.70 2.46 7.63
C VAL A 112 -1.72 0.94 7.68
N LEU A 113 -0.84 0.31 6.90
CA LEU A 113 -0.71 -1.15 6.85
C LEU A 113 0.71 -1.53 7.27
N GLY A 114 0.87 -1.91 8.55
CA GLY A 114 2.16 -2.36 9.07
C GLY A 114 2.53 -3.73 8.55
N LYS A 115 3.81 -4.10 8.68
CA LYS A 115 4.32 -5.39 8.19
C LYS A 115 3.62 -6.58 8.80
N LYS A 116 3.22 -6.50 10.06
CA LYS A 116 2.46 -7.55 10.72
C LYS A 116 1.18 -7.88 9.96
N TYR A 117 0.48 -6.85 9.50
CA TYR A 117 -0.77 -7.04 8.76
C TYR A 117 -0.52 -7.49 7.32
N ILE A 118 0.56 -7.05 6.70
CA ILE A 118 0.96 -7.55 5.40
C ILE A 118 1.19 -9.07 5.47
N GLN A 119 1.89 -9.51 6.50
CA GLN A 119 2.13 -10.94 6.72
C GLN A 119 0.81 -11.71 6.91
N MET A 120 -0.13 -11.14 7.63
CA MET A 120 -1.45 -11.76 7.83
C MET A 120 -2.20 -11.91 6.50
N ILE A 121 -2.08 -10.93 5.60
CA ILE A 121 -2.70 -11.01 4.27
C ILE A 121 -2.09 -12.15 3.46
N PHE A 122 -0.77 -12.29 3.47
CA PHE A 122 -0.10 -13.39 2.77
C PHE A 122 -0.48 -14.75 3.35
N ASP A 123 -0.50 -14.88 4.68
CA ASP A 123 -0.83 -16.13 5.36
C ASP A 123 -2.26 -16.56 5.05
N ALA A 124 -3.21 -15.64 5.08
CA ALA A 124 -4.60 -15.91 4.75
C ALA A 124 -4.75 -16.36 3.29
N ASN A 125 -3.99 -15.72 2.39
CA ASN A 125 -4.03 -16.05 0.97
C ASN A 125 -3.52 -17.47 0.71
N GLU A 126 -2.44 -17.88 1.38
CA GLU A 126 -1.90 -19.23 1.25
C GLU A 126 -2.84 -20.29 1.79
N LYS A 127 -3.51 -20.02 2.91
CA LYS A 127 -4.51 -20.95 3.47
C LYS A 127 -5.65 -21.21 2.51
N LEU A 128 -6.07 -20.19 1.74
CA LEU A 128 -7.17 -20.35 0.80
C LEU A 128 -6.75 -21.11 -0.46
N LYS A 129 -5.47 -21.15 -0.77
CA LYS A 129 -4.93 -21.90 -1.90
C LYS A 129 -4.62 -23.34 -1.54
N GLY A 130 -4.40 -23.60 -0.28
CA GLY A 130 -4.03 -24.91 0.21
C GLY A 130 -5.20 -25.79 0.50
#